data_9c2d6a51ca6f051a382f86426de12f44
#
_entry.id   9c2d6a51ca6f051a382f86426de12f44
#
_cell.length_a   1.000
_cell.length_b   1.000
_cell.length_c   1.000
_cell.angle_alpha   90.00
_cell.angle_beta   90.00
_cell.angle_gamma   90.00
#
_symmetry.space_group_name_H-M   'P 1'
#
loop_
_entity.id
_entity.type
_entity.pdbx_description
1 polymer ?
#
loop_
_entity_poly.entity_id
_entity_poly.type
_entity_poly.pdbx_seq_one_letter_code
_entity_poly.pdbx_strand_id
1 'polypeptide(L)'
;MQRYQTWLREAKEPDLANELSAMQGDEEKITDAFFCELEFGTGGLRGVLGAGTNRMNVYTVSRAAQGLANYVVKHFAPADRSIAISYDSRINSELFARVSAGIFAANGIRAHIFPQLMPTPCLSFATRQLHCAAGVMVTASHNPSKYNGYKVYGADGCQITTEAADKILAEINALDTFRDVRRMGFDAGMAEGKIAWIGEEVYTAFVEAVKGQSLLGKNDVIDKNVAIVYTPLNGTGLLPVTRTLRESGFTNITVVKEQEQPDGHFPTCPYPNPEIREAMQLGMEYAARENADLLLATDPDADRCGIAVRNAQGGYTLLTGNETGMLLLDYICSRRIAAGRMPAHPVVVKTIVTIDMAARIARDYGCEVRDVLTGFKFIGEQIGLLEKEGHAEDYILGFEESYGYLSGTYVRDKDAVDAAFLICEMFAWYKTRGVSLLEKLNSLYAQYGYCLNRTHSYAFDGAAGFEKMQGIMRSFRGEIREFGGIPVTGVQDFLPGLNGLPKSDVIKFILAGNCSVVVRPSGTEPKLKAYLSVSAPDRPAAEEMEKRIAEDMEKFFR
;
A
#
# COMPACT_ATOMS: atom_id res chain seq x y z
N MET A 1 -32.92 12.00 -4.50
CA MET A 1 -33.87 12.00 -5.64
C MET A 1 -33.40 12.90 -6.80
N GLN A 2 -33.17 14.20 -6.64
CA GLN A 2 -32.84 15.12 -7.75
C GLN A 2 -31.55 14.67 -8.51
N ARG A 3 -30.49 14.28 -7.79
CA ARG A 3 -29.25 13.75 -8.42
C ARG A 3 -29.51 12.49 -9.25
N TYR A 4 -30.29 11.54 -8.72
CA TYR A 4 -30.70 10.34 -9.44
C TYR A 4 -31.41 10.64 -10.75
N GLN A 5 -32.39 11.57 -10.72
CA GLN A 5 -33.16 11.97 -11.92
C GLN A 5 -32.26 12.61 -12.98
N THR A 6 -31.26 13.40 -12.55
CA THR A 6 -30.27 13.95 -13.46
C THR A 6 -29.45 12.83 -14.12
N TRP A 7 -28.94 11.87 -13.34
CA TRP A 7 -28.15 10.75 -13.85
C TRP A 7 -28.97 9.85 -14.79
N LEU A 8 -30.22 9.54 -14.47
CA LEU A 8 -31.11 8.76 -15.32
C LEU A 8 -31.30 9.39 -16.71
N ARG A 9 -31.26 10.72 -16.80
CA ARG A 9 -31.38 11.45 -18.08
C ARG A 9 -30.05 11.58 -18.81
N GLU A 10 -28.96 11.84 -18.11
CA GLU A 10 -27.68 12.26 -18.70
C GLU A 10 -26.70 11.08 -18.91
N ALA A 11 -26.75 10.03 -18.11
CA ALA A 11 -25.85 8.88 -18.23
C ALA A 11 -26.23 8.04 -19.48
N LYS A 12 -25.25 7.87 -20.38
CA LYS A 12 -25.47 7.20 -21.68
C LYS A 12 -24.76 5.85 -21.81
N GLU A 13 -23.87 5.54 -20.88
CA GLU A 13 -23.21 4.23 -20.84
C GLU A 13 -24.23 3.12 -20.61
N PRO A 14 -24.37 2.12 -21.50
CA PRO A 14 -25.49 1.17 -21.48
C PRO A 14 -25.64 0.46 -20.13
N ASP A 15 -24.56 -0.02 -19.55
CA ASP A 15 -24.60 -0.78 -18.29
C ASP A 15 -25.09 0.09 -17.13
N LEU A 16 -24.59 1.34 -17.05
CA LEU A 16 -25.00 2.29 -16.02
C LEU A 16 -26.43 2.78 -16.22
N ALA A 17 -26.86 2.99 -17.48
CA ALA A 17 -28.24 3.37 -17.79
C ALA A 17 -29.24 2.25 -17.41
N ASN A 18 -28.88 0.98 -17.65
CA ASN A 18 -29.67 -0.17 -17.24
C ASN A 18 -29.75 -0.29 -15.71
N GLU A 19 -28.64 -0.12 -15.02
CA GLU A 19 -28.58 -0.14 -13.55
C GLU A 19 -29.42 0.97 -12.94
N LEU A 20 -29.30 2.22 -13.47
CA LEU A 20 -30.13 3.36 -13.04
C LEU A 20 -31.61 3.09 -13.25
N SER A 21 -32.00 2.51 -14.40
CA SER A 21 -33.39 2.17 -14.68
C SER A 21 -33.91 1.09 -13.72
N ALA A 22 -33.07 0.12 -13.35
CA ALA A 22 -33.43 -0.94 -12.40
C ALA A 22 -33.58 -0.43 -10.95
N MET A 23 -33.00 0.72 -10.61
CA MET A 23 -33.17 1.36 -9.29
C MET A 23 -34.53 2.08 -9.16
N GLN A 24 -35.28 2.27 -10.24
CA GLN A 24 -36.50 3.05 -10.23
C GLN A 24 -37.55 2.46 -9.25
N GLY A 25 -37.95 3.23 -8.27
CA GLY A 25 -38.89 2.82 -7.22
C GLY A 25 -38.23 2.18 -5.98
N ASP A 26 -36.91 1.95 -6.01
CA ASP A 26 -36.14 1.44 -4.87
C ASP A 26 -35.38 2.58 -4.18
N GLU A 27 -36.06 3.21 -3.20
CA GLU A 27 -35.55 4.39 -2.50
C GLU A 27 -34.27 4.07 -1.70
N GLU A 28 -34.13 2.86 -1.20
CA GLU A 28 -32.95 2.44 -0.43
C GLU A 28 -31.71 2.40 -1.33
N LYS A 29 -31.78 1.72 -2.49
CA LYS A 29 -30.69 1.67 -3.47
C LYS A 29 -30.36 3.05 -4.03
N ILE A 30 -31.38 3.88 -4.33
CA ILE A 30 -31.17 5.25 -4.81
C ILE A 30 -30.45 6.07 -3.73
N THR A 31 -30.88 5.97 -2.49
CA THR A 31 -30.24 6.68 -1.38
C THR A 31 -28.79 6.24 -1.23
N ASP A 32 -28.51 4.94 -1.18
CA ASP A 32 -27.17 4.40 -1.04
C ASP A 32 -26.23 4.84 -2.18
N ALA A 33 -26.72 4.90 -3.42
CA ALA A 33 -25.92 5.30 -4.57
C ALA A 33 -25.71 6.83 -4.71
N PHE A 34 -26.60 7.67 -4.10
CA PHE A 34 -26.65 9.11 -4.36
C PHE A 34 -26.65 10.00 -3.10
N PHE A 35 -26.54 9.46 -1.87
CA PHE A 35 -26.61 10.26 -0.64
C PHE A 35 -25.43 11.24 -0.53
N CYS A 36 -24.26 10.88 -1.05
CA CYS A 36 -23.09 11.75 -1.10
C CYS A 36 -22.36 11.62 -2.46
N GLU A 37 -21.32 12.38 -2.63
CA GLU A 37 -20.36 12.20 -3.70
C GLU A 37 -19.23 11.30 -3.22
N LEU A 38 -18.58 10.57 -4.13
CA LEU A 38 -17.40 9.78 -3.83
C LEU A 38 -16.28 10.74 -3.42
N GLU A 39 -15.78 10.57 -2.21
CA GLU A 39 -14.74 11.45 -1.67
C GLU A 39 -13.40 11.21 -2.35
N PHE A 40 -12.77 12.29 -2.81
CA PHE A 40 -11.36 12.30 -3.16
C PHE A 40 -10.55 12.45 -1.87
N GLY A 41 -10.31 11.34 -1.18
CA GLY A 41 -9.59 11.33 0.09
C GLY A 41 -8.14 11.85 -0.04
N THR A 42 -7.29 11.48 0.88
CA THR A 42 -5.90 12.00 0.97
C THR A 42 -4.96 11.56 -0.17
N GLY A 43 -5.49 11.21 -1.33
CA GLY A 43 -4.65 10.83 -2.47
C GLY A 43 -5.38 10.09 -3.58
N GLY A 44 -6.73 10.13 -3.63
CA GLY A 44 -7.49 9.51 -4.70
C GLY A 44 -8.90 9.07 -4.29
N LEU A 45 -9.60 8.44 -5.23
CA LEU A 45 -10.93 7.88 -5.02
C LEU A 45 -10.84 6.40 -4.64
N ARG A 46 -11.81 5.92 -3.87
CA ARG A 46 -12.06 4.49 -3.67
C ARG A 46 -13.55 4.28 -3.40
N GLY A 47 -14.17 3.33 -4.07
CA GLY A 47 -15.59 3.03 -3.89
C GLY A 47 -16.01 1.73 -4.55
N VAL A 48 -17.26 1.36 -4.30
CA VAL A 48 -17.92 0.25 -4.97
C VAL A 48 -18.20 0.63 -6.42
N LEU A 49 -18.01 -0.30 -7.36
CA LEU A 49 -18.39 -0.15 -8.76
C LEU A 49 -19.91 -0.04 -8.90
N GLY A 50 -20.40 0.78 -9.84
CA GLY A 50 -21.80 0.89 -10.17
C GLY A 50 -22.27 2.31 -10.53
N ALA A 51 -23.54 2.46 -10.74
CA ALA A 51 -24.18 3.73 -11.07
C ALA A 51 -24.43 4.59 -9.81
N GLY A 52 -24.09 5.87 -9.89
CA GLY A 52 -24.32 6.84 -8.80
C GLY A 52 -23.13 7.73 -8.52
N THR A 53 -23.39 8.78 -7.72
CA THR A 53 -22.35 9.75 -7.32
C THR A 53 -21.42 9.19 -6.26
N ASN A 54 -21.88 8.22 -5.48
CA ASN A 54 -21.12 7.53 -4.44
C ASN A 54 -20.57 6.17 -4.93
N ARG A 55 -20.28 6.07 -6.21
CA ARG A 55 -19.81 4.85 -6.88
C ARG A 55 -18.63 5.14 -7.82
N MET A 56 -17.76 4.13 -8.01
CA MET A 56 -16.74 4.14 -9.04
C MET A 56 -17.37 3.79 -10.39
N ASN A 57 -17.34 4.69 -11.32
CA ASN A 57 -17.81 4.52 -12.70
C ASN A 57 -17.10 5.52 -13.63
N VAL A 58 -17.36 5.42 -14.93
CA VAL A 58 -16.70 6.28 -15.93
C VAL A 58 -16.98 7.77 -15.72
N TYR A 59 -18.11 8.15 -15.13
CA TYR A 59 -18.45 9.56 -14.89
C TYR A 59 -17.71 10.13 -13.68
N THR A 60 -17.66 9.39 -12.56
CA THR A 60 -16.93 9.82 -11.35
C THR A 60 -15.42 9.84 -11.59
N VAL A 61 -14.89 8.83 -12.31
CA VAL A 61 -13.48 8.81 -12.75
C VAL A 61 -13.19 9.94 -13.73
N SER A 62 -14.07 10.21 -14.70
CA SER A 62 -13.90 11.31 -15.66
C SER A 62 -13.82 12.66 -14.96
N ARG A 63 -14.69 12.89 -13.97
CA ARG A 63 -14.68 14.12 -13.18
C ARG A 63 -13.38 14.28 -12.39
N ALA A 64 -12.88 13.20 -11.79
CA ALA A 64 -11.58 13.21 -11.10
C ALA A 64 -10.41 13.47 -12.05
N ALA A 65 -10.41 12.81 -13.22
CA ALA A 65 -9.39 13.03 -14.24
C ALA A 65 -9.40 14.47 -14.79
N GLN A 66 -10.59 15.07 -15.00
CA GLN A 66 -10.71 16.47 -15.40
C GLN A 66 -10.20 17.42 -14.31
N GLY A 67 -10.52 17.18 -13.04
CA GLY A 67 -9.99 17.98 -11.93
C GLY A 67 -8.46 17.92 -11.84
N LEU A 68 -7.88 16.72 -11.97
CA LEU A 68 -6.43 16.57 -12.06
C LEU A 68 -5.85 17.28 -13.31
N ALA A 69 -6.52 17.20 -14.45
CA ALA A 69 -6.10 17.92 -15.67
C ALA A 69 -6.08 19.43 -15.44
N ASN A 70 -7.12 19.99 -14.81
CA ASN A 70 -7.19 21.41 -14.47
C ASN A 70 -6.04 21.83 -13.56
N TYR A 71 -5.75 21.03 -12.54
CA TYR A 71 -4.63 21.24 -11.64
C TYR A 71 -3.29 21.27 -12.39
N VAL A 72 -3.02 20.27 -13.24
CA VAL A 72 -1.78 20.19 -14.02
C VAL A 72 -1.65 21.39 -14.97
N VAL A 73 -2.74 21.76 -15.65
CA VAL A 73 -2.73 22.93 -16.58
C VAL A 73 -2.43 24.23 -15.82
N LYS A 74 -2.89 24.38 -14.59
CA LYS A 74 -2.67 25.58 -13.76
C LYS A 74 -1.27 25.67 -13.17
N HIS A 75 -0.64 24.53 -12.86
CA HIS A 75 0.59 24.51 -12.07
C HIS A 75 1.85 24.12 -12.85
N PHE A 76 1.72 23.61 -14.08
CA PHE A 76 2.86 23.19 -14.90
C PHE A 76 2.91 23.92 -16.23
N ALA A 77 4.12 24.21 -16.69
CA ALA A 77 4.33 24.82 -18.01
C ALA A 77 3.88 23.85 -19.12
N PRO A 78 3.42 24.35 -20.29
CA PRO A 78 2.91 23.47 -21.37
C PRO A 78 3.86 22.33 -21.79
N ALA A 79 5.18 22.56 -21.75
CA ALA A 79 6.19 21.56 -22.10
C ALA A 79 6.27 20.40 -21.08
N ASP A 80 5.92 20.66 -19.82
CA ASP A 80 6.04 19.73 -18.70
C ASP A 80 4.72 18.98 -18.40
N ARG A 81 3.66 19.27 -19.16
CA ARG A 81 2.34 18.67 -18.97
C ARG A 81 2.29 17.25 -19.50
N SER A 82 2.65 16.30 -18.66
CA SER A 82 2.50 14.88 -18.96
C SER A 82 2.05 14.09 -17.73
N ILE A 83 1.36 12.98 -17.93
CA ILE A 83 0.87 12.09 -16.86
C ILE A 83 1.16 10.65 -17.23
N ALA A 84 1.77 9.90 -16.32
CA ALA A 84 1.93 8.46 -16.42
C ALA A 84 0.69 7.75 -15.87
N ILE A 85 0.26 6.64 -16.49
CA ILE A 85 -0.94 5.91 -16.11
C ILE A 85 -0.64 4.42 -16.05
N SER A 86 -1.03 3.79 -14.95
CA SER A 86 -1.04 2.34 -14.77
C SER A 86 -2.37 1.87 -14.19
N TYR A 87 -2.62 0.57 -14.27
CA TYR A 87 -3.84 -0.04 -13.79
C TYR A 87 -3.60 -1.49 -13.38
N ASP A 88 -4.44 -1.99 -12.50
CA ASP A 88 -4.42 -3.38 -12.04
C ASP A 88 -5.42 -4.28 -12.79
N SER A 89 -5.60 -5.51 -12.30
CA SER A 89 -6.48 -6.52 -12.90
C SER A 89 -7.97 -6.31 -12.63
N ARG A 90 -8.35 -5.33 -11.81
CA ARG A 90 -9.73 -5.15 -11.35
C ARG A 90 -10.69 -4.82 -12.48
N ILE A 91 -11.96 -5.17 -12.27
CA ILE A 91 -13.06 -4.86 -13.19
C ILE A 91 -13.03 -3.37 -13.51
N ASN A 92 -13.04 -3.03 -14.81
CA ASN A 92 -13.00 -1.68 -15.36
C ASN A 92 -11.69 -0.88 -15.13
N SER A 93 -10.63 -1.45 -14.56
CA SER A 93 -9.38 -0.70 -14.36
C SER A 93 -8.79 -0.20 -15.67
N GLU A 94 -8.69 -1.03 -16.70
CA GLU A 94 -8.22 -0.62 -18.03
C GLU A 94 -9.14 0.42 -18.66
N LEU A 95 -10.46 0.25 -18.56
CA LEU A 95 -11.44 1.23 -19.07
C LEU A 95 -11.22 2.60 -18.41
N PHE A 96 -11.10 2.65 -17.10
CA PHE A 96 -10.90 3.90 -16.37
C PHE A 96 -9.56 4.55 -16.71
N ALA A 97 -8.51 3.76 -16.90
CA ALA A 97 -7.19 4.25 -17.32
C ALA A 97 -7.25 4.87 -18.73
N ARG A 98 -7.87 4.20 -19.70
CA ARG A 98 -8.04 4.69 -21.09
C ARG A 98 -8.92 5.96 -21.16
N VAL A 99 -10.01 5.99 -20.41
CA VAL A 99 -10.89 7.17 -20.29
C VAL A 99 -10.11 8.36 -19.72
N SER A 100 -9.31 8.14 -18.69
CA SER A 100 -8.48 9.19 -18.09
C SER A 100 -7.43 9.72 -19.08
N ALA A 101 -6.76 8.83 -19.82
CA ALA A 101 -5.80 9.21 -20.87
C ALA A 101 -6.45 10.11 -21.93
N GLY A 102 -7.68 9.78 -22.37
CA GLY A 102 -8.44 10.59 -23.32
C GLY A 102 -8.82 11.97 -22.78
N ILE A 103 -9.12 12.08 -21.49
CA ILE A 103 -9.41 13.36 -20.82
C ILE A 103 -8.14 14.20 -20.75
N PHE A 104 -7.01 13.65 -20.33
CA PHE A 104 -5.73 14.36 -20.30
C PHE A 104 -5.34 14.87 -21.69
N ALA A 105 -5.43 14.01 -22.72
CA ALA A 105 -5.17 14.39 -24.11
C ALA A 105 -6.07 15.55 -24.59
N ALA A 106 -7.37 15.53 -24.24
CA ALA A 106 -8.32 16.59 -24.58
C ALA A 106 -7.99 17.93 -23.91
N ASN A 107 -7.25 17.91 -22.80
CA ASN A 107 -6.82 19.10 -22.05
C ASN A 107 -5.37 19.53 -22.37
N GLY A 108 -4.77 18.99 -23.45
CA GLY A 108 -3.41 19.35 -23.86
C GLY A 108 -2.31 18.79 -22.96
N ILE A 109 -2.58 17.68 -22.28
CA ILE A 109 -1.63 16.96 -21.42
C ILE A 109 -1.26 15.67 -22.13
N ARG A 110 0.04 15.40 -22.30
CA ARG A 110 0.51 14.13 -22.86
C ARG A 110 0.26 13.00 -21.86
N ALA A 111 -0.47 11.97 -22.28
CA ALA A 111 -0.69 10.79 -21.46
C ALA A 111 0.27 9.66 -21.86
N HIS A 112 0.99 9.12 -20.90
CA HIS A 112 1.82 7.93 -21.04
C HIS A 112 1.14 6.79 -20.28
N ILE A 113 0.74 5.72 -20.96
CA ILE A 113 0.00 4.61 -20.37
C ILE A 113 0.71 3.30 -20.64
N PHE A 114 0.78 2.41 -19.64
CA PHE A 114 1.30 1.07 -19.86
C PHE A 114 0.40 0.26 -20.81
N PRO A 115 0.98 -0.51 -21.75
CA PRO A 115 0.21 -1.30 -22.72
C PRO A 115 -0.52 -2.48 -22.09
N GLN A 116 -0.15 -2.84 -20.86
CA GLN A 116 -0.74 -3.89 -20.05
C GLN A 116 -0.78 -3.44 -18.59
N LEU A 117 -1.52 -4.17 -17.77
CA LEU A 117 -1.55 -3.93 -16.33
C LEU A 117 -0.14 -4.01 -15.72
N MET A 118 0.20 -3.07 -14.85
CA MET A 118 1.51 -3.00 -14.20
C MET A 118 1.36 -2.56 -12.74
N PRO A 119 2.30 -2.98 -11.87
CA PRO A 119 2.28 -2.64 -10.44
C PRO A 119 2.28 -1.14 -10.12
N THR A 120 1.77 -0.82 -8.94
CA THR A 120 1.88 0.52 -8.35
C THR A 120 3.31 1.06 -8.33
N PRO A 121 4.36 0.30 -7.91
CA PRO A 121 5.73 0.80 -7.97
C PRO A 121 6.24 1.06 -9.39
N CYS A 122 5.79 0.30 -10.40
CA CYS A 122 6.13 0.61 -11.80
C CYS A 122 5.57 1.98 -12.23
N LEU A 123 4.38 2.37 -11.76
CA LEU A 123 3.85 3.70 -12.00
C LEU A 123 4.70 4.79 -11.33
N SER A 124 5.04 4.61 -10.05
CA SER A 124 5.90 5.55 -9.33
C SER A 124 7.22 5.74 -10.07
N PHE A 125 7.85 4.65 -10.52
CA PHE A 125 9.08 4.66 -11.32
C PHE A 125 8.89 5.39 -12.66
N ALA A 126 7.85 5.03 -13.43
CA ALA A 126 7.58 5.63 -14.74
C ALA A 126 7.30 7.13 -14.63
N THR A 127 6.57 7.58 -13.60
CA THR A 127 6.30 9.00 -13.33
C THR A 127 7.61 9.79 -13.19
N ARG A 128 8.56 9.25 -12.44
CA ARG A 128 9.90 9.85 -12.26
C ARG A 128 10.77 9.76 -13.50
N GLN A 129 10.86 8.57 -14.11
CA GLN A 129 11.72 8.28 -15.25
C GLN A 129 11.33 9.07 -16.49
N LEU A 130 10.04 9.30 -16.70
CA LEU A 130 9.50 10.08 -17.81
C LEU A 130 9.32 11.56 -17.49
N HIS A 131 9.72 11.99 -16.28
CA HIS A 131 9.56 13.37 -15.79
C HIS A 131 8.12 13.88 -15.92
N CYS A 132 7.14 13.04 -15.58
CA CYS A 132 5.73 13.41 -15.66
C CYS A 132 5.35 14.40 -14.54
N ALA A 133 4.41 15.31 -14.84
CA ALA A 133 3.83 16.22 -13.85
C ALA A 133 3.03 15.48 -12.76
N ALA A 134 2.46 14.33 -13.11
CA ALA A 134 1.69 13.48 -12.21
C ALA A 134 1.67 12.03 -12.67
N GLY A 135 1.22 11.14 -11.79
CA GLY A 135 0.92 9.74 -12.11
C GLY A 135 -0.49 9.35 -11.67
N VAL A 136 -1.07 8.37 -12.33
CA VAL A 136 -2.38 7.80 -11.97
C VAL A 136 -2.30 6.29 -11.92
N MET A 137 -2.70 5.70 -10.79
CA MET A 137 -2.88 4.26 -10.64
C MET A 137 -4.35 3.92 -10.43
N VAL A 138 -4.92 3.14 -11.33
CA VAL A 138 -6.30 2.66 -11.21
C VAL A 138 -6.28 1.32 -10.48
N THR A 139 -6.59 1.35 -9.20
CA THR A 139 -6.56 0.19 -8.30
C THR A 139 -7.34 0.45 -7.01
N ALA A 140 -7.88 -0.59 -6.41
CA ALA A 140 -8.34 -0.59 -5.02
C ALA A 140 -7.47 -1.51 -4.14
N SER A 141 -6.21 -1.79 -4.55
CA SER A 141 -5.26 -2.65 -3.84
C SER A 141 -5.90 -4.02 -3.52
N HIS A 142 -5.91 -4.43 -2.27
CA HIS A 142 -6.41 -5.71 -1.78
C HIS A 142 -7.92 -5.76 -1.45
N ASN A 143 -8.68 -4.71 -1.75
CA ASN A 143 -10.13 -4.73 -1.47
C ASN A 143 -10.86 -5.79 -2.31
N PRO A 144 -12.07 -6.25 -1.90
CA PRO A 144 -12.89 -7.17 -2.69
C PRO A 144 -13.15 -6.70 -4.12
N SER A 145 -13.51 -7.63 -5.00
CA SER A 145 -13.72 -7.40 -6.44
C SER A 145 -14.72 -6.29 -6.80
N LYS A 146 -15.73 -6.06 -5.93
CA LYS A 146 -16.73 -5.00 -6.13
C LYS A 146 -16.18 -3.57 -5.98
N TYR A 147 -14.95 -3.40 -5.48
CA TYR A 147 -14.31 -2.10 -5.33
C TYR A 147 -13.35 -1.80 -6.47
N ASN A 148 -13.25 -0.52 -6.83
CA ASN A 148 -12.13 0.02 -7.59
C ASN A 148 -11.71 1.37 -6.99
N GLY A 149 -10.60 1.93 -7.49
CA GLY A 149 -10.06 3.19 -7.00
C GLY A 149 -9.21 3.90 -8.05
N TYR A 150 -8.76 5.10 -7.67
CA TYR A 150 -8.02 6.00 -8.52
C TYR A 150 -7.02 6.76 -7.66
N LYS A 151 -5.78 6.29 -7.59
CA LYS A 151 -4.70 6.91 -6.80
C LYS A 151 -3.96 7.93 -7.68
N VAL A 152 -3.62 9.09 -7.12
CA VAL A 152 -2.87 10.16 -7.79
C VAL A 152 -1.49 10.31 -7.16
N TYR A 153 -0.47 10.45 -7.99
CA TYR A 153 0.93 10.59 -7.64
C TYR A 153 1.46 11.94 -8.14
N GLY A 154 2.35 12.57 -7.39
CA GLY A 154 3.06 13.78 -7.79
C GLY A 154 4.21 13.49 -8.74
N ALA A 155 4.85 14.55 -9.24
CA ALA A 155 6.00 14.47 -10.14
C ALA A 155 7.21 13.73 -9.53
N ASP A 156 7.29 13.67 -8.22
CA ASP A 156 8.30 12.94 -7.47
C ASP A 156 8.03 11.43 -7.39
N GLY A 157 6.91 10.96 -7.93
CA GLY A 157 6.47 9.57 -7.88
C GLY A 157 5.88 9.14 -6.53
N CYS A 158 5.69 10.06 -5.59
CA CYS A 158 5.01 9.81 -4.33
C CYS A 158 3.49 10.03 -4.47
N GLN A 159 2.68 9.25 -3.78
CA GLN A 159 1.25 9.54 -3.70
C GLN A 159 1.06 10.93 -3.09
N ILE A 160 0.19 11.76 -3.70
CA ILE A 160 0.05 13.18 -3.34
C ILE A 160 -0.25 13.38 -1.85
N THR A 161 0.36 14.42 -1.28
CA THR A 161 0.11 14.86 0.09
C THR A 161 -1.10 15.77 0.18
N THR A 162 -1.48 16.14 1.41
CA THR A 162 -2.73 16.86 1.70
C THR A 162 -2.89 18.15 0.89
N GLU A 163 -1.84 18.95 0.74
CA GLU A 163 -1.92 20.24 0.03
C GLU A 163 -2.27 20.08 -1.45
N ALA A 164 -1.61 19.15 -2.15
CA ALA A 164 -1.92 18.87 -3.55
C ALA A 164 -3.32 18.23 -3.69
N ALA A 165 -3.68 17.32 -2.77
CA ALA A 165 -4.99 16.70 -2.75
C ALA A 165 -6.12 17.72 -2.59
N ASP A 166 -5.98 18.69 -1.68
CA ASP A 166 -6.97 19.76 -1.44
C ASP A 166 -7.13 20.65 -2.69
N LYS A 167 -6.04 21.00 -3.37
CA LYS A 167 -6.09 21.76 -4.63
C LYS A 167 -6.79 21.00 -5.75
N ILE A 168 -6.49 19.71 -5.91
CA ILE A 168 -7.16 18.85 -6.90
C ILE A 168 -8.63 18.68 -6.55
N LEU A 169 -8.97 18.46 -5.28
CA LEU A 169 -10.33 18.34 -4.81
C LEU A 169 -11.15 19.62 -5.08
N ALA A 170 -10.55 20.80 -4.90
CA ALA A 170 -11.20 22.06 -5.24
C ALA A 170 -11.54 22.15 -6.75
N GLU A 171 -10.64 21.69 -7.63
CA GLU A 171 -10.91 21.59 -9.07
C GLU A 171 -12.05 20.61 -9.37
N ILE A 172 -12.04 19.42 -8.74
CA ILE A 172 -13.09 18.39 -8.92
C ILE A 172 -14.46 18.93 -8.49
N ASN A 173 -14.52 19.62 -7.33
CA ASN A 173 -15.78 20.12 -6.77
C ASN A 173 -16.39 21.27 -7.58
N ALA A 174 -15.59 21.98 -8.37
CA ALA A 174 -16.07 23.03 -9.26
C ALA A 174 -16.72 22.51 -10.55
N LEU A 175 -16.62 21.20 -10.85
CA LEU A 175 -17.06 20.62 -12.13
C LEU A 175 -18.48 20.05 -12.07
N ASP A 176 -19.27 20.31 -13.10
CA ASP A 176 -20.42 19.50 -13.48
C ASP A 176 -19.96 18.23 -14.20
N THR A 177 -20.36 17.08 -13.70
CA THR A 177 -19.94 15.76 -14.17
C THR A 177 -20.23 15.51 -15.66
N PHE A 178 -21.30 16.07 -16.19
CA PHE A 178 -21.77 15.80 -17.56
C PHE A 178 -21.38 16.91 -18.56
N ARG A 179 -21.13 18.15 -18.11
CA ARG A 179 -20.94 19.33 -18.97
C ARG A 179 -19.50 19.79 -19.08
N ASP A 180 -18.73 19.67 -17.96
CA ASP A 180 -17.42 20.34 -17.86
C ASP A 180 -16.25 19.40 -18.19
N VAL A 181 -16.52 18.11 -18.41
CA VAL A 181 -15.50 17.11 -18.75
C VAL A 181 -15.20 17.12 -20.25
N ARG A 182 -13.98 17.49 -20.62
CA ARG A 182 -13.49 17.40 -21.99
C ARG A 182 -13.01 15.98 -22.30
N ARG A 183 -13.44 15.44 -23.42
CA ARG A 183 -13.13 14.04 -23.78
C ARG A 183 -12.55 13.95 -25.18
N MET A 184 -11.57 13.06 -25.33
CA MET A 184 -11.03 12.59 -26.59
C MET A 184 -11.09 11.06 -26.59
N GLY A 185 -11.41 10.44 -27.71
CA GLY A 185 -11.33 9.00 -27.84
C GLY A 185 -9.89 8.52 -27.68
N PHE A 186 -9.68 7.40 -27.02
CA PHE A 186 -8.34 6.84 -26.78
C PHE A 186 -7.56 6.66 -28.09
N ASP A 187 -8.17 5.99 -29.09
CA ASP A 187 -7.53 5.71 -30.38
C ASP A 187 -7.22 7.00 -31.17
N ALA A 188 -8.10 8.01 -31.07
CA ALA A 188 -7.83 9.31 -31.65
C ALA A 188 -6.63 10.00 -30.97
N GLY A 189 -6.55 9.92 -29.63
CA GLY A 189 -5.41 10.44 -28.88
C GLY A 189 -4.09 9.75 -29.24
N MET A 190 -4.12 8.43 -29.47
CA MET A 190 -2.97 7.66 -29.96
C MET A 190 -2.56 8.10 -31.36
N ALA A 191 -3.53 8.22 -32.28
CA ALA A 191 -3.27 8.62 -33.66
C ALA A 191 -2.70 10.05 -33.76
N GLU A 192 -3.11 10.95 -32.85
CA GLU A 192 -2.59 12.32 -32.78
C GLU A 192 -1.27 12.44 -31.97
N GLY A 193 -0.74 11.35 -31.42
CA GLY A 193 0.47 11.35 -30.59
C GLY A 193 0.32 12.05 -29.24
N LYS A 194 -0.91 12.31 -28.80
CA LYS A 194 -1.23 12.89 -27.48
C LYS A 194 -1.24 11.84 -26.37
N ILE A 195 -1.52 10.59 -26.73
CA ILE A 195 -1.39 9.42 -25.88
C ILE A 195 -0.29 8.55 -26.46
N ALA A 196 0.56 8.00 -25.60
CA ALA A 196 1.65 7.12 -26.00
C ALA A 196 1.76 5.94 -25.03
N TRP A 197 2.16 4.78 -25.56
CA TRP A 197 2.51 3.66 -24.70
C TRP A 197 3.82 3.93 -23.95
N ILE A 198 3.87 3.53 -22.68
CA ILE A 198 5.13 3.42 -21.94
C ILE A 198 5.87 2.21 -22.48
N GLY A 199 7.10 2.42 -22.96
CA GLY A 199 7.86 1.39 -23.62
C GLY A 199 8.51 0.38 -22.68
N GLU A 200 8.97 -0.73 -23.26
CA GLU A 200 9.66 -1.82 -22.54
C GLU A 200 10.94 -1.35 -21.85
N GLU A 201 11.59 -0.29 -22.36
CA GLU A 201 12.79 0.29 -21.77
C GLU A 201 12.55 0.82 -20.35
N VAL A 202 11.37 1.41 -20.07
CA VAL A 202 11.00 1.90 -18.74
C VAL A 202 10.80 0.73 -17.78
N TYR A 203 10.11 -0.31 -18.24
CA TYR A 203 9.91 -1.52 -17.44
C TYR A 203 11.22 -2.25 -17.15
N THR A 204 12.09 -2.38 -18.15
CA THR A 204 13.42 -2.97 -17.99
C THR A 204 14.28 -2.16 -17.01
N ALA A 205 14.25 -0.82 -17.11
CA ALA A 205 14.96 0.05 -16.17
C ALA A 205 14.43 -0.11 -14.71
N PHE A 206 13.13 -0.31 -14.54
CA PHE A 206 12.55 -0.63 -13.23
C PHE A 206 13.10 -1.96 -12.68
N VAL A 207 13.10 -3.03 -13.47
CA VAL A 207 13.64 -4.34 -13.07
C VAL A 207 15.13 -4.24 -12.70
N GLU A 208 15.92 -3.49 -13.48
CA GLU A 208 17.34 -3.25 -13.16
C GLU A 208 17.50 -2.43 -11.86
N ALA A 209 16.65 -1.45 -11.60
CA ALA A 209 16.68 -0.69 -10.34
C ALA A 209 16.38 -1.58 -9.13
N VAL A 210 15.41 -2.51 -9.23
CA VAL A 210 15.13 -3.51 -8.20
C VAL A 210 16.33 -4.44 -7.99
N LYS A 211 16.90 -5.01 -9.06
CA LYS A 211 18.07 -5.88 -9.00
C LYS A 211 19.28 -5.17 -8.38
N GLY A 212 19.37 -3.85 -8.60
CA GLY A 212 20.39 -3.00 -7.99
C GLY A 212 20.34 -2.93 -6.46
N GLN A 213 19.22 -3.35 -5.84
CA GLN A 213 19.09 -3.41 -4.38
C GLN A 213 19.78 -4.63 -3.76
N SER A 214 20.33 -5.55 -4.55
CA SER A 214 21.05 -6.71 -4.05
C SER A 214 22.16 -6.35 -3.05
N LEU A 215 22.17 -7.09 -1.96
CA LEU A 215 23.14 -6.92 -0.86
C LEU A 215 24.33 -7.88 -0.95
N LEU A 216 24.35 -8.73 -1.97
CA LEU A 216 25.43 -9.67 -2.19
C LEU A 216 26.70 -8.94 -2.68
N GLY A 217 27.81 -9.28 -2.06
CA GLY A 217 29.14 -8.92 -2.56
C GLY A 217 29.63 -9.89 -3.65
N LYS A 218 30.69 -9.51 -4.37
CA LYS A 218 31.27 -10.34 -5.46
C LYS A 218 31.67 -11.75 -5.03
N ASN A 219 32.03 -11.93 -3.76
CA ASN A 219 32.49 -13.21 -3.20
C ASN A 219 31.41 -13.93 -2.39
N ASP A 220 30.22 -13.38 -2.29
CA ASP A 220 29.15 -14.01 -1.53
C ASP A 220 28.55 -15.18 -2.33
N VAL A 221 28.55 -16.35 -1.70
CA VAL A 221 27.95 -17.55 -2.27
C VAL A 221 26.64 -17.82 -1.56
N ILE A 222 25.55 -17.93 -2.32
CA ILE A 222 24.25 -18.37 -1.86
C ILE A 222 23.70 -19.44 -2.80
N ASP A 223 22.94 -20.39 -2.24
CA ASP A 223 22.18 -21.34 -3.04
C ASP A 223 20.88 -20.67 -3.55
N LYS A 224 20.87 -20.36 -4.84
CA LYS A 224 19.70 -19.76 -5.51
C LYS A 224 18.68 -20.80 -5.98
N ASN A 225 18.95 -22.09 -5.80
CA ASN A 225 18.00 -23.17 -6.11
C ASN A 225 16.98 -23.39 -4.99
N VAL A 226 16.55 -22.31 -4.35
CA VAL A 226 15.48 -22.31 -3.37
C VAL A 226 14.16 -22.62 -4.08
N ALA A 227 13.40 -23.59 -3.58
CA ALA A 227 12.11 -23.93 -4.12
C ALA A 227 11.06 -22.90 -3.65
N ILE A 228 10.62 -22.08 -4.58
CA ILE A 228 9.71 -20.95 -4.34
C ILE A 228 8.34 -21.27 -4.94
N VAL A 229 7.28 -21.16 -4.14
CA VAL A 229 5.92 -21.01 -4.66
C VAL A 229 5.57 -19.53 -4.65
N TYR A 230 5.02 -19.04 -5.75
CA TYR A 230 4.60 -17.66 -5.89
C TYR A 230 3.14 -17.55 -6.34
N THR A 231 2.39 -16.67 -5.70
CA THR A 231 1.06 -16.26 -6.15
C THR A 231 0.96 -14.75 -6.32
N PRO A 232 0.59 -14.26 -7.52
CA PRO A 232 0.24 -12.86 -7.76
C PRO A 232 -1.18 -12.50 -7.31
N LEU A 233 -1.96 -13.43 -6.72
CA LEU A 233 -3.37 -13.27 -6.35
C LEU A 233 -4.21 -12.65 -7.48
N ASN A 234 -4.07 -13.19 -8.71
CA ASN A 234 -4.71 -12.69 -9.93
C ASN A 234 -4.40 -11.21 -10.27
N GLY A 235 -3.30 -10.67 -9.75
CA GLY A 235 -2.90 -9.27 -9.88
C GLY A 235 -1.77 -9.01 -10.88
N THR A 236 -1.09 -7.86 -10.69
CA THR A 236 -0.07 -7.33 -11.60
C THR A 236 1.33 -7.89 -11.38
N GLY A 237 1.55 -8.59 -10.26
CA GLY A 237 2.90 -8.98 -9.82
C GLY A 237 3.57 -10.08 -10.65
N LEU A 238 2.79 -10.86 -11.45
CA LEU A 238 3.31 -12.05 -12.16
C LEU A 238 4.60 -11.77 -12.94
N LEU A 239 4.52 -10.84 -13.89
CA LEU A 239 5.63 -10.57 -14.79
C LEU A 239 6.83 -9.91 -14.06
N PRO A 240 6.67 -8.81 -13.31
CA PRO A 240 7.81 -8.14 -12.72
C PRO A 240 8.50 -8.95 -11.63
N VAL A 241 7.76 -9.68 -10.78
CA VAL A 241 8.36 -10.53 -9.74
C VAL A 241 9.10 -11.71 -10.37
N THR A 242 8.46 -12.45 -11.27
CA THR A 242 9.10 -13.64 -11.88
C THR A 242 10.28 -13.27 -12.78
N ARG A 243 10.22 -12.14 -13.50
CA ARG A 243 11.32 -11.63 -14.31
C ARG A 243 12.50 -11.25 -13.41
N THR A 244 12.27 -10.43 -12.39
CA THR A 244 13.32 -9.99 -11.45
C THR A 244 14.00 -11.18 -10.79
N LEU A 245 13.23 -12.14 -10.29
CA LEU A 245 13.77 -13.33 -9.64
C LEU A 245 14.59 -14.19 -10.60
N ARG A 246 14.06 -14.49 -11.80
CA ARG A 246 14.77 -15.31 -12.81
C ARG A 246 16.04 -14.66 -13.29
N GLU A 247 16.01 -13.36 -13.62
CA GLU A 247 17.21 -12.63 -14.02
C GLU A 247 18.24 -12.51 -12.90
N SER A 248 17.80 -12.59 -11.64
CA SER A 248 18.66 -12.65 -10.45
C SER A 248 19.15 -14.08 -10.13
N GLY A 249 18.75 -15.09 -10.92
CA GLY A 249 19.19 -16.48 -10.79
C GLY A 249 18.30 -17.39 -9.92
N PHE A 250 17.17 -16.91 -9.42
CA PHE A 250 16.16 -17.72 -8.76
C PHE A 250 15.21 -18.28 -9.81
N THR A 251 15.46 -19.52 -10.25
CA THR A 251 14.72 -20.15 -11.36
C THR A 251 13.76 -21.24 -10.94
N ASN A 252 13.88 -21.76 -9.70
CA ASN A 252 13.03 -22.80 -9.16
C ASN A 252 11.74 -22.21 -8.58
N ILE A 253 10.89 -21.68 -9.46
CA ILE A 253 9.66 -20.97 -9.11
C ILE A 253 8.47 -21.70 -9.67
N THR A 254 7.55 -22.12 -8.80
CA THR A 254 6.22 -22.64 -9.14
C THR A 254 5.18 -21.56 -8.90
N VAL A 255 4.47 -21.14 -9.93
CA VAL A 255 3.36 -20.18 -9.82
C VAL A 255 2.06 -20.93 -9.53
N VAL A 256 1.25 -20.39 -8.61
CA VAL A 256 -0.09 -20.93 -8.31
C VAL A 256 -1.00 -20.70 -9.52
N LYS A 257 -1.31 -21.76 -10.23
CA LYS A 257 -1.93 -21.74 -11.55
C LYS A 257 -3.30 -21.04 -11.59
N GLU A 258 -4.13 -21.27 -10.58
CA GLU A 258 -5.48 -20.71 -10.47
C GLU A 258 -5.46 -19.20 -10.18
N GLN A 259 -4.32 -18.68 -9.71
CA GLN A 259 -4.12 -17.28 -9.36
C GLN A 259 -3.09 -16.58 -10.26
N GLU A 260 -2.56 -17.29 -11.26
CA GLU A 260 -1.52 -16.80 -12.15
C GLU A 260 -2.04 -15.68 -13.07
N GLN A 261 -3.16 -15.93 -13.74
CA GLN A 261 -3.70 -15.00 -14.71
C GLN A 261 -4.45 -13.85 -14.02
N PRO A 262 -4.28 -12.61 -14.51
CA PRO A 262 -5.03 -11.46 -14.00
C PRO A 262 -6.54 -11.68 -14.09
N ASP A 263 -7.27 -11.54 -12.99
CA ASP A 263 -8.73 -11.66 -12.95
C ASP A 263 -9.31 -10.77 -11.83
N GLY A 264 -10.06 -9.74 -12.23
CA GLY A 264 -10.68 -8.79 -11.31
C GLY A 264 -11.84 -9.35 -10.47
N HIS A 265 -12.27 -10.58 -10.75
CA HIS A 265 -13.26 -11.27 -9.92
C HIS A 265 -12.65 -11.98 -8.71
N PHE A 266 -11.33 -12.25 -8.73
CA PHE A 266 -10.60 -12.96 -7.68
C PHE A 266 -11.30 -14.28 -7.27
N PRO A 267 -11.51 -15.24 -8.20
CA PRO A 267 -12.41 -16.38 -7.99
C PRO A 267 -12.00 -17.32 -6.87
N THR A 268 -10.71 -17.39 -6.57
CA THR A 268 -10.16 -18.25 -5.49
C THR A 268 -9.84 -17.48 -4.22
N CYS A 269 -9.93 -16.15 -4.24
CA CYS A 269 -9.54 -15.30 -3.13
C CYS A 269 -10.37 -14.00 -3.09
N PRO A 270 -11.62 -14.02 -2.54
CA PRO A 270 -12.51 -12.84 -2.51
C PRO A 270 -11.91 -11.60 -1.84
N TYR A 271 -10.93 -11.79 -0.96
CA TYR A 271 -10.13 -10.76 -0.31
C TYR A 271 -8.65 -11.00 -0.65
N PRO A 272 -8.14 -10.47 -1.79
CA PRO A 272 -6.78 -10.75 -2.27
C PRO A 272 -5.72 -9.96 -1.47
N ASN A 273 -5.67 -10.22 -0.17
CA ASN A 273 -4.79 -9.57 0.79
C ASN A 273 -3.83 -10.58 1.42
N PRO A 274 -2.52 -10.52 1.17
CA PRO A 274 -1.55 -11.47 1.72
C PRO A 274 -1.39 -11.38 3.24
N GLU A 275 -2.03 -10.41 3.91
CA GLU A 275 -2.10 -10.36 5.38
C GLU A 275 -3.01 -11.42 5.97
N ILE A 276 -3.99 -11.91 5.20
CA ILE A 276 -4.98 -12.87 5.70
C ILE A 276 -4.64 -14.30 5.27
N ARG A 277 -4.87 -15.23 6.22
CA ARG A 277 -4.53 -16.63 6.02
C ARG A 277 -5.27 -17.26 4.84
N GLU A 278 -6.52 -16.89 4.65
CA GLU A 278 -7.39 -17.42 3.58
C GLU A 278 -6.82 -17.07 2.19
N ALA A 279 -6.23 -15.89 2.01
CA ALA A 279 -5.57 -15.52 0.76
C ALA A 279 -4.32 -16.35 0.48
N MET A 280 -3.61 -16.75 1.53
CA MET A 280 -2.39 -17.55 1.46
C MET A 280 -2.66 -19.06 1.36
N GLN A 281 -3.88 -19.51 1.62
CA GLN A 281 -4.21 -20.92 1.78
C GLN A 281 -3.85 -21.78 0.56
N LEU A 282 -4.29 -21.37 -0.63
CA LEU A 282 -3.99 -22.11 -1.87
C LEU A 282 -2.48 -22.15 -2.17
N GLY A 283 -1.78 -21.04 -1.92
CA GLY A 283 -0.32 -20.98 -2.01
C GLY A 283 0.36 -21.95 -1.03
N MET A 284 -0.12 -22.07 0.20
CA MET A 284 0.43 -23.03 1.19
C MET A 284 0.17 -24.49 0.77
N GLU A 285 -0.98 -24.80 0.15
CA GLU A 285 -1.26 -26.13 -0.41
C GLU A 285 -0.31 -26.48 -1.56
N TYR A 286 -0.05 -25.50 -2.44
CA TYR A 286 0.98 -25.64 -3.48
C TYR A 286 2.36 -25.85 -2.87
N ALA A 287 2.74 -25.03 -1.88
CA ALA A 287 4.03 -25.14 -1.21
C ALA A 287 4.22 -26.52 -0.56
N ALA A 288 3.18 -27.06 0.06
CA ALA A 288 3.22 -28.39 0.66
C ALA A 288 3.37 -29.49 -0.40
N ARG A 289 2.63 -29.41 -1.52
CA ARG A 289 2.69 -30.37 -2.63
C ARG A 289 4.05 -30.37 -3.32
N GLU A 290 4.60 -29.18 -3.60
CA GLU A 290 5.89 -29.00 -4.28
C GLU A 290 7.08 -29.11 -3.32
N ASN A 291 6.85 -29.37 -2.03
CA ASN A 291 7.89 -29.37 -1.00
C ASN A 291 8.72 -28.09 -1.00
N ALA A 292 8.07 -26.94 -1.22
CA ALA A 292 8.73 -25.66 -1.38
C ALA A 292 9.39 -25.17 -0.08
N ASP A 293 10.41 -24.37 -0.19
CA ASP A 293 11.10 -23.73 0.95
C ASP A 293 10.37 -22.47 1.40
N LEU A 294 9.84 -21.71 0.43
CA LEU A 294 9.30 -20.38 0.61
C LEU A 294 8.03 -20.20 -0.24
N LEU A 295 6.99 -19.63 0.34
CA LEU A 295 5.84 -19.09 -0.36
C LEU A 295 5.91 -17.56 -0.35
N LEU A 296 5.71 -16.97 -1.53
CA LEU A 296 5.53 -15.53 -1.74
C LEU A 296 4.12 -15.25 -2.25
N ALA A 297 3.51 -14.16 -1.81
CA ALA A 297 2.26 -13.66 -2.34
C ALA A 297 2.31 -12.13 -2.47
N THR A 298 1.81 -11.60 -3.60
CA THR A 298 1.63 -10.14 -3.77
C THR A 298 0.16 -9.82 -3.93
N ASP A 299 -0.27 -8.65 -3.44
CA ASP A 299 -1.64 -8.18 -3.65
C ASP A 299 -1.85 -7.70 -5.10
N PRO A 300 -3.10 -7.38 -5.52
CA PRO A 300 -3.39 -7.13 -6.94
C PRO A 300 -2.59 -6.02 -7.61
N ASP A 301 -2.25 -4.95 -6.91
CA ASP A 301 -1.40 -3.87 -7.44
C ASP A 301 0.08 -4.01 -7.05
N ALA A 302 0.44 -5.18 -6.50
CA ALA A 302 1.79 -5.61 -6.15
C ALA A 302 2.61 -4.54 -5.41
N ASP A 303 1.97 -3.91 -4.43
CA ASP A 303 2.61 -3.00 -3.49
C ASP A 303 2.86 -3.66 -2.12
N ARG A 304 2.28 -4.87 -1.86
CA ARG A 304 2.45 -5.67 -0.64
C ARG A 304 2.98 -7.05 -0.96
N CYS A 305 3.84 -7.56 -0.08
CA CYS A 305 4.40 -8.92 -0.19
C CYS A 305 4.25 -9.67 1.14
N GLY A 306 3.47 -10.76 1.12
CA GLY A 306 3.35 -11.70 2.24
C GLY A 306 4.13 -12.97 1.99
N ILE A 307 4.60 -13.62 3.06
CA ILE A 307 5.38 -14.84 2.98
C ILE A 307 4.94 -15.92 3.97
N ALA A 308 5.17 -17.17 3.57
CA ALA A 308 5.17 -18.29 4.49
C ALA A 308 6.44 -19.11 4.31
N VAL A 309 7.00 -19.56 5.42
CA VAL A 309 8.22 -20.36 5.45
C VAL A 309 7.95 -21.74 6.06
N ARG A 310 8.68 -22.75 5.59
CA ARG A 310 8.58 -24.09 6.14
C ARG A 310 9.05 -24.09 7.59
N ASN A 311 8.29 -24.73 8.47
CA ASN A 311 8.63 -24.91 9.87
C ASN A 311 9.22 -26.31 10.15
N ALA A 312 9.74 -26.51 11.37
CA ALA A 312 10.37 -27.77 11.78
C ALA A 312 9.41 -28.98 11.77
N GLN A 313 8.09 -28.75 11.79
CA GLN A 313 7.05 -29.78 11.74
C GLN A 313 6.68 -30.15 10.29
N GLY A 314 7.32 -29.53 9.29
CA GLY A 314 7.04 -29.76 7.86
C GLY A 314 5.83 -28.98 7.32
N GLY A 315 5.15 -28.21 8.15
CA GLY A 315 4.09 -27.28 7.75
C GLY A 315 4.66 -25.90 7.40
N TYR A 316 3.75 -24.93 7.21
CA TYR A 316 4.13 -23.54 6.86
C TYR A 316 3.67 -22.56 7.93
N THR A 317 4.55 -21.64 8.28
CA THR A 317 4.28 -20.52 9.19
C THR A 317 4.21 -19.25 8.37
N LEU A 318 3.07 -18.56 8.43
CA LEU A 318 2.90 -17.21 7.90
C LEU A 318 3.68 -16.24 8.78
N LEU A 319 4.50 -15.39 8.17
CA LEU A 319 5.14 -14.29 8.86
C LEU A 319 4.29 -13.03 8.69
N THR A 320 4.14 -12.28 9.76
CA THR A 320 3.48 -10.97 9.72
C THR A 320 4.34 -9.94 8.98
N GLY A 321 3.73 -8.85 8.53
CA GLY A 321 4.45 -7.74 7.92
C GLY A 321 5.54 -7.17 8.82
N ASN A 322 5.26 -7.09 10.12
CA ASN A 322 6.24 -6.68 11.13
C ASN A 322 7.42 -7.66 11.24
N GLU A 323 7.17 -8.97 11.31
CA GLU A 323 8.22 -9.98 11.41
C GLU A 323 9.11 -10.00 10.16
N THR A 324 8.49 -9.92 8.98
CA THR A 324 9.22 -9.83 7.71
C THR A 324 10.03 -8.53 7.63
N GLY A 325 9.45 -7.40 8.04
CA GLY A 325 10.14 -6.10 8.07
C GLY A 325 11.34 -6.09 9.01
N MET A 326 11.23 -6.70 10.19
CA MET A 326 12.36 -6.84 11.12
C MET A 326 13.49 -7.71 10.56
N LEU A 327 13.14 -8.83 9.91
CA LEU A 327 14.12 -9.71 9.25
C LEU A 327 14.83 -8.99 8.11
N LEU A 328 14.10 -8.26 7.26
CA LEU A 328 14.67 -7.44 6.19
C LEU A 328 15.58 -6.34 6.75
N LEU A 329 15.15 -5.64 7.79
CA LEU A 329 15.93 -4.58 8.42
C LEU A 329 17.29 -5.11 8.95
N ASP A 330 17.25 -6.21 9.70
CA ASP A 330 18.47 -6.84 10.22
C ASP A 330 19.37 -7.34 9.07
N TYR A 331 18.78 -7.99 8.07
CA TYR A 331 19.52 -8.47 6.90
C TYR A 331 20.18 -7.33 6.13
N ILE A 332 19.44 -6.28 5.78
CA ILE A 332 19.93 -5.13 5.02
C ILE A 332 21.07 -4.44 5.77
N CYS A 333 20.87 -4.11 7.05
CA CYS A 333 21.87 -3.43 7.85
C CYS A 333 23.15 -4.29 8.03
N SER A 334 23.00 -5.56 8.41
CA SER A 334 24.14 -6.46 8.60
C SER A 334 24.95 -6.66 7.33
N ARG A 335 24.27 -6.80 6.18
CA ARG A 335 24.95 -6.98 4.88
C ARG A 335 25.63 -5.70 4.39
N ARG A 336 24.98 -4.53 4.57
CA ARG A 336 25.60 -3.23 4.21
C ARG A 336 26.85 -2.98 5.04
N ILE A 337 26.84 -3.27 6.34
CA ILE A 337 28.02 -3.15 7.21
C ILE A 337 29.12 -4.11 6.74
N ALA A 338 28.80 -5.40 6.55
CA ALA A 338 29.77 -6.40 6.11
C ALA A 338 30.41 -6.06 4.74
N ALA A 339 29.68 -5.39 3.86
CA ALA A 339 30.17 -4.94 2.56
C ALA A 339 30.83 -3.54 2.58
N GLY A 340 30.90 -2.85 3.72
CA GLY A 340 31.38 -1.47 3.81
C GLY A 340 30.51 -0.47 3.05
N ARG A 341 29.22 -0.75 2.90
CA ARG A 341 28.24 0.08 2.15
C ARG A 341 27.22 0.79 3.04
N MET A 342 27.42 0.75 4.36
CA MET A 342 26.54 1.48 5.27
C MET A 342 26.85 2.99 5.15
N PRO A 343 25.86 3.85 4.89
CA PRO A 343 26.11 5.29 4.82
C PRO A 343 26.50 5.86 6.18
N ALA A 344 27.01 7.09 6.18
CA ALA A 344 27.47 7.75 7.41
C ALA A 344 26.30 8.10 8.36
N HIS A 345 25.14 8.38 7.80
CA HIS A 345 23.93 8.77 8.55
C HIS A 345 22.73 7.93 8.14
N PRO A 346 22.74 6.59 8.39
CA PRO A 346 21.72 5.69 7.90
C PRO A 346 20.36 6.00 8.52
N VAL A 347 19.31 6.05 7.70
CA VAL A 347 17.95 6.38 8.08
C VAL A 347 16.99 5.22 7.79
N VAL A 348 16.25 4.80 8.80
CA VAL A 348 15.13 3.84 8.69
C VAL A 348 13.83 4.58 8.95
N VAL A 349 12.83 4.38 8.11
CA VAL A 349 11.54 5.04 8.24
C VAL A 349 10.46 3.99 8.52
N LYS A 350 9.65 4.21 9.56
CA LYS A 350 8.50 3.34 9.88
C LYS A 350 7.29 4.16 10.28
N THR A 351 6.10 3.55 10.26
CA THR A 351 4.93 4.25 10.76
C THR A 351 4.85 4.15 12.29
N ILE A 352 4.09 5.06 12.90
CA ILE A 352 3.84 5.10 14.35
C ILE A 352 3.14 3.84 14.88
N VAL A 353 2.54 3.03 14.01
CA VAL A 353 1.87 1.76 14.35
C VAL A 353 2.70 0.53 13.97
N THR A 354 3.79 0.69 13.23
CA THR A 354 4.75 -0.38 12.93
C THR A 354 5.52 -0.76 14.18
N ILE A 355 5.86 -2.03 14.32
CA ILE A 355 6.47 -2.63 15.51
C ILE A 355 7.63 -1.82 16.10
N ASP A 356 7.53 -1.49 17.39
CA ASP A 356 8.55 -0.66 18.06
C ASP A 356 9.90 -1.39 18.24
N MET A 357 9.94 -2.72 18.14
CA MET A 357 11.18 -3.50 18.12
C MET A 357 12.07 -3.14 16.93
N ALA A 358 11.50 -2.78 15.79
CA ALA A 358 12.26 -2.32 14.62
C ALA A 358 13.15 -1.11 14.93
N ALA A 359 12.67 -0.18 15.76
CA ALA A 359 13.46 0.95 16.18
C ALA A 359 14.66 0.56 17.06
N ARG A 360 14.55 -0.51 17.85
CA ARG A 360 15.67 -1.05 18.66
C ARG A 360 16.72 -1.69 17.76
N ILE A 361 16.28 -2.53 16.80
CA ILE A 361 17.15 -3.14 15.80
C ILE A 361 17.91 -2.05 15.00
N ALA A 362 17.19 -1.06 14.48
CA ALA A 362 17.79 0.02 13.69
C ALA A 362 18.85 0.81 14.46
N ARG A 363 18.58 1.14 15.74
CA ARG A 363 19.53 1.88 16.59
C ARG A 363 20.80 1.08 16.89
N ASP A 364 20.72 -0.23 17.06
CA ASP A 364 21.88 -1.09 17.26
C ASP A 364 22.80 -1.10 16.04
N TYR A 365 22.23 -0.87 14.85
CA TYR A 365 23.01 -0.69 13.61
C TYR A 365 23.42 0.77 13.36
N GLY A 366 23.17 1.67 14.32
CA GLY A 366 23.53 3.08 14.21
C GLY A 366 22.59 3.91 13.33
N CYS A 367 21.40 3.40 13.01
CA CYS A 367 20.45 4.11 12.17
C CYS A 367 19.63 5.13 12.97
N GLU A 368 19.42 6.30 12.38
CA GLU A 368 18.32 7.20 12.75
C GLU A 368 16.99 6.52 12.43
N VAL A 369 16.01 6.64 13.33
CA VAL A 369 14.66 6.12 13.11
C VAL A 369 13.70 7.28 13.00
N ARG A 370 13.02 7.38 11.86
CA ARG A 370 11.95 8.36 11.62
C ARG A 370 10.60 7.67 11.69
N ASP A 371 9.82 8.02 12.72
CA ASP A 371 8.42 7.61 12.83
C ASP A 371 7.53 8.58 12.04
N VAL A 372 6.70 8.03 11.15
CA VAL A 372 5.75 8.81 10.33
C VAL A 372 4.31 8.36 10.57
N LEU A 373 3.33 9.15 10.13
CA LEU A 373 1.92 8.74 10.16
C LEU A 373 1.69 7.52 9.26
N THR A 374 0.59 6.81 9.50
CA THR A 374 0.21 5.63 8.72
C THR A 374 -0.09 6.02 7.26
N GLY A 375 0.50 5.28 6.35
CA GLY A 375 0.42 5.47 4.91
C GLY A 375 1.79 5.71 4.29
N PHE A 376 2.15 4.86 3.34
CA PHE A 376 3.49 4.82 2.76
C PHE A 376 3.92 6.14 2.08
N LYS A 377 2.96 6.98 1.71
CA LYS A 377 3.25 8.33 1.20
C LYS A 377 4.11 9.18 2.15
N PHE A 378 3.96 8.99 3.46
CA PHE A 378 4.80 9.68 4.45
C PHE A 378 6.22 9.09 4.49
N ILE A 379 6.39 7.81 4.20
CA ILE A 379 7.72 7.19 3.99
C ILE A 379 8.32 7.74 2.69
N GLY A 380 7.55 7.76 1.60
CA GLY A 380 7.97 8.34 0.33
C GLY A 380 8.36 9.82 0.44
N GLU A 381 7.65 10.60 1.25
CA GLU A 381 7.98 12.00 1.56
C GLU A 381 9.34 12.12 2.26
N GLN A 382 9.66 11.25 3.23
CA GLN A 382 10.97 11.24 3.89
C GLN A 382 12.11 10.95 2.91
N ILE A 383 11.90 10.03 1.97
CA ILE A 383 12.88 9.78 0.90
C ILE A 383 13.06 11.04 0.04
N GLY A 384 11.94 11.71 -0.32
CA GLY A 384 11.97 12.96 -1.08
C GLY A 384 12.68 14.11 -0.34
N LEU A 385 12.57 14.18 0.98
CA LEU A 385 13.30 15.14 1.80
C LEU A 385 14.81 14.86 1.79
N LEU A 386 15.21 13.61 2.02
CA LEU A 386 16.61 13.19 1.94
C LEU A 386 17.19 13.48 0.53
N GLU A 387 16.44 13.23 -0.53
CA GLU A 387 16.89 13.52 -1.90
C GLU A 387 17.12 15.04 -2.12
N LYS A 388 16.22 15.90 -1.63
CA LYS A 388 16.36 17.36 -1.71
C LYS A 388 17.55 17.88 -0.93
N GLU A 389 17.92 17.22 0.15
CA GLU A 389 19.09 17.52 1.00
C GLU A 389 20.39 16.96 0.40
N GLY A 390 20.33 16.15 -0.64
CA GLY A 390 21.50 15.48 -1.25
C GLY A 390 21.96 14.25 -0.48
N HIS A 391 21.09 13.64 0.32
CA HIS A 391 21.34 12.53 1.23
C HIS A 391 20.45 11.29 0.94
N ALA A 392 20.03 11.11 -0.30
CA ALA A 392 19.16 9.99 -0.67
C ALA A 392 19.76 8.62 -0.34
N GLU A 393 21.09 8.49 -0.38
CA GLU A 393 21.84 7.28 -0.04
C GLU A 393 21.76 6.89 1.44
N ASP A 394 21.42 7.82 2.32
CA ASP A 394 21.25 7.55 3.76
C ASP A 394 19.99 6.71 4.05
N TYR A 395 19.04 6.67 3.12
CA TYR A 395 17.86 5.82 3.26
C TYR A 395 18.21 4.33 3.17
N ILE A 396 17.81 3.56 4.19
CA ILE A 396 18.10 2.12 4.30
C ILE A 396 16.89 1.26 3.97
N LEU A 397 15.78 1.51 4.67
CA LEU A 397 14.53 0.76 4.57
C LEU A 397 13.37 1.58 5.11
N GLY A 398 12.24 1.51 4.42
CA GLY A 398 10.95 1.93 4.98
C GLY A 398 9.97 0.77 4.92
N PHE A 399 9.15 0.60 5.97
CA PHE A 399 8.13 -0.43 5.95
C PHE A 399 6.94 -0.13 6.86
N GLU A 400 5.82 -0.77 6.53
CA GLU A 400 4.58 -0.75 7.29
C GLU A 400 4.24 -2.15 7.79
N GLU A 401 3.53 -2.23 8.92
CA GLU A 401 3.00 -3.48 9.48
C GLU A 401 2.10 -4.23 8.47
N SER A 402 1.53 -3.50 7.52
CA SER A 402 0.61 -3.99 6.49
C SER A 402 1.33 -4.53 5.25
N TYR A 403 2.49 -5.18 5.43
CA TYR A 403 3.23 -5.91 4.39
C TYR A 403 3.80 -5.06 3.25
N GLY A 404 3.96 -3.76 3.47
CA GLY A 404 4.58 -2.84 2.52
C GLY A 404 6.02 -2.54 2.90
N TYR A 405 6.95 -2.67 1.95
CA TYR A 405 8.39 -2.47 2.14
C TYR A 405 8.99 -1.73 0.97
N LEU A 406 10.08 -1.02 1.21
CA LEU A 406 10.90 -0.40 0.16
C LEU A 406 12.34 -0.23 0.67
N SER A 407 13.31 -0.76 -0.06
CA SER A 407 14.74 -0.69 0.29
C SER A 407 15.53 0.34 -0.50
N GLY A 408 14.97 0.87 -1.57
CA GLY A 408 15.63 1.81 -2.48
C GLY A 408 14.92 3.14 -2.60
N THR A 409 15.54 4.07 -3.34
CA THR A 409 15.02 5.43 -3.55
C THR A 409 14.52 5.67 -4.97
N TYR A 410 14.46 4.63 -5.80
CA TYR A 410 14.06 4.71 -7.21
C TYR A 410 12.54 4.90 -7.39
N VAL A 411 11.73 4.49 -6.40
CA VAL A 411 10.28 4.73 -6.29
C VAL A 411 9.94 5.44 -4.97
N ARG A 412 8.68 5.84 -4.80
CA ARG A 412 8.17 6.55 -3.61
C ARG A 412 6.92 5.91 -3.01
N ASP A 413 6.67 4.66 -3.35
CA ASP A 413 5.62 3.84 -2.74
C ASP A 413 6.18 2.45 -2.44
N LYS A 414 5.43 1.64 -1.71
CA LYS A 414 5.73 0.24 -1.41
C LYS A 414 6.02 -0.52 -2.71
N ASP A 415 7.00 -1.40 -2.66
CA ASP A 415 7.37 -2.22 -3.80
C ASP A 415 7.44 -3.71 -3.42
N ALA A 416 6.42 -4.46 -3.85
CA ALA A 416 6.39 -5.89 -3.61
C ALA A 416 7.38 -6.66 -4.51
N VAL A 417 7.86 -6.06 -5.61
CA VAL A 417 8.88 -6.67 -6.46
C VAL A 417 10.24 -6.62 -5.76
N ASP A 418 10.61 -5.47 -5.19
CA ASP A 418 11.78 -5.29 -4.33
C ASP A 418 11.73 -6.20 -3.10
N ALA A 419 10.58 -6.20 -2.41
CA ALA A 419 10.38 -7.04 -1.23
C ALA A 419 10.54 -8.53 -1.58
N ALA A 420 9.90 -9.02 -2.64
CA ALA A 420 10.00 -10.42 -3.06
C ALA A 420 11.45 -10.80 -3.42
N PHE A 421 12.15 -9.92 -4.14
CA PHE A 421 13.55 -10.12 -4.49
C PHE A 421 14.46 -10.20 -3.26
N LEU A 422 14.39 -9.20 -2.37
CA LEU A 422 15.22 -9.18 -1.16
C LEU A 422 14.87 -10.28 -0.16
N ILE A 423 13.60 -10.68 -0.07
CA ILE A 423 13.18 -11.81 0.75
C ILE A 423 13.80 -13.11 0.22
N CYS A 424 13.79 -13.34 -1.11
CA CYS A 424 14.45 -14.51 -1.69
C CYS A 424 15.96 -14.50 -1.46
N GLU A 425 16.61 -13.35 -1.61
CA GLU A 425 18.05 -13.19 -1.35
C GLU A 425 18.38 -13.46 0.12
N MET A 426 17.64 -12.85 1.05
CA MET A 426 17.75 -13.08 2.50
C MET A 426 17.52 -14.54 2.86
N PHE A 427 16.47 -15.17 2.32
CA PHE A 427 16.15 -16.57 2.56
C PHE A 427 17.30 -17.47 2.11
N ALA A 428 17.78 -17.30 0.88
CA ALA A 428 18.91 -18.06 0.33
C ALA A 428 20.20 -17.83 1.12
N TRP A 429 20.43 -16.60 1.58
CA TRP A 429 21.58 -16.26 2.43
C TRP A 429 21.61 -17.05 3.72
N TYR A 430 20.51 -17.07 4.47
CA TYR A 430 20.43 -17.79 5.74
C TYR A 430 20.40 -19.31 5.52
N LYS A 431 19.61 -19.81 4.56
CA LYS A 431 19.54 -21.25 4.24
C LYS A 431 20.90 -21.83 3.88
N THR A 432 21.69 -21.13 3.07
CA THR A 432 23.07 -21.57 2.70
C THR A 432 23.98 -21.70 3.92
N ARG A 433 23.65 -21.00 5.00
CA ARG A 433 24.40 -21.04 6.28
C ARG A 433 23.76 -21.95 7.32
N GLY A 434 22.76 -22.73 6.94
CA GLY A 434 22.07 -23.67 7.82
C GLY A 434 21.15 -23.01 8.85
N VAL A 435 20.71 -21.76 8.62
CA VAL A 435 19.83 -21.01 9.50
C VAL A 435 18.47 -20.80 8.80
N SER A 436 17.38 -21.16 9.43
CA SER A 436 16.04 -20.84 8.95
C SER A 436 15.66 -19.40 9.31
N LEU A 437 14.70 -18.80 8.56
CA LEU A 437 14.18 -17.47 8.92
C LEU A 437 13.46 -17.48 10.28
N LEU A 438 12.85 -18.59 10.69
CA LEU A 438 12.23 -18.72 12.01
C LEU A 438 13.26 -18.72 13.13
N GLU A 439 14.41 -19.41 12.94
CA GLU A 439 15.52 -19.37 13.90
C GLU A 439 16.13 -17.96 13.97
N LYS A 440 16.30 -17.30 12.83
CA LYS A 440 16.78 -15.91 12.78
C LYS A 440 15.81 -14.97 13.52
N LEU A 441 14.50 -15.07 13.28
CA LEU A 441 13.48 -14.29 13.96
C LEU A 441 13.52 -14.55 15.49
N ASN A 442 13.63 -15.82 15.89
CA ASN A 442 13.76 -16.16 17.31
C ASN A 442 15.04 -15.58 17.94
N SER A 443 16.14 -15.49 17.18
CA SER A 443 17.36 -14.83 17.65
C SER A 443 17.15 -13.34 17.90
N LEU A 444 16.35 -12.66 17.05
CA LEU A 444 15.99 -11.26 17.28
C LEU A 444 15.12 -11.10 18.52
N TYR A 445 14.15 -12.00 18.72
CA TYR A 445 13.35 -12.01 19.95
C TYR A 445 14.19 -12.27 21.20
N ALA A 446 15.17 -13.17 21.13
CA ALA A 446 16.09 -13.42 22.23
C ALA A 446 16.97 -12.20 22.58
N GLN A 447 17.37 -11.43 21.56
CA GLN A 447 18.20 -10.24 21.73
C GLN A 447 17.41 -9.02 22.22
N TYR A 448 16.20 -8.79 21.70
CA TYR A 448 15.42 -7.57 21.94
C TYR A 448 14.20 -7.75 22.83
N GLY A 449 13.90 -8.99 23.28
CA GLY A 449 12.66 -9.36 23.91
C GLY A 449 11.56 -9.69 22.90
N TYR A 450 10.63 -10.58 23.28
CA TYR A 450 9.50 -10.92 22.42
C TYR A 450 8.57 -9.71 22.26
N CYS A 451 8.24 -9.35 21.02
CA CYS A 451 7.35 -8.25 20.75
C CYS A 451 6.14 -8.73 19.93
N LEU A 452 4.95 -8.58 20.52
CA LEU A 452 3.67 -8.92 19.89
C LEU A 452 2.97 -7.65 19.43
N ASN A 453 2.59 -7.61 18.14
CA ASN A 453 1.73 -6.54 17.62
C ASN A 453 0.39 -7.13 17.19
N ARG A 454 -0.70 -6.55 17.69
CA ARG A 454 -2.06 -6.88 17.26
C ARG A 454 -2.87 -5.65 16.93
N THR A 455 -3.73 -5.79 15.93
CA THR A 455 -4.68 -4.74 15.54
C THR A 455 -6.10 -5.21 15.87
N HIS A 456 -6.81 -4.40 16.65
CA HIS A 456 -8.23 -4.56 16.90
C HIS A 456 -9.01 -3.55 16.06
N SER A 457 -10.11 -3.98 15.45
CA SER A 457 -10.96 -3.12 14.61
C SER A 457 -12.38 -3.15 15.14
N TYR A 458 -12.93 -1.95 15.36
CA TYR A 458 -14.28 -1.74 15.87
C TYR A 458 -15.10 -1.01 14.82
N ALA A 459 -16.18 -1.62 14.33
CA ALA A 459 -17.03 -1.04 13.29
C ALA A 459 -18.12 -0.18 13.92
N PHE A 460 -18.47 0.93 13.25
CA PHE A 460 -19.48 1.90 13.65
C PHE A 460 -20.31 2.29 12.43
N ASP A 461 -21.54 1.77 12.34
CA ASP A 461 -22.37 1.99 11.16
C ASP A 461 -23.25 3.25 11.29
N GLY A 462 -23.40 3.96 10.18
CA GLY A 462 -24.27 5.11 10.04
C GLY A 462 -23.80 6.37 10.79
N ALA A 463 -24.65 7.41 10.77
CA ALA A 463 -24.34 8.70 11.41
C ALA A 463 -24.17 8.60 12.93
N ALA A 464 -25.03 7.82 13.60
CA ALA A 464 -24.92 7.58 15.04
C ALA A 464 -23.61 6.85 15.41
N GLY A 465 -23.19 5.91 14.58
CA GLY A 465 -21.90 5.23 14.74
C GLY A 465 -20.72 6.19 14.57
N PHE A 466 -20.78 7.10 13.63
CA PHE A 466 -19.76 8.14 13.46
C PHE A 466 -19.66 9.06 14.68
N GLU A 467 -20.78 9.54 15.22
CA GLU A 467 -20.78 10.36 16.44
C GLU A 467 -20.22 9.60 17.64
N LYS A 468 -20.57 8.30 17.79
CA LYS A 468 -20.01 7.44 18.83
C LYS A 468 -18.50 7.33 18.68
N MET A 469 -18.00 7.09 17.47
CA MET A 469 -16.57 7.00 17.17
C MET A 469 -15.83 8.28 17.57
N GLN A 470 -16.37 9.46 17.24
CA GLN A 470 -15.81 10.74 17.65
C GLN A 470 -15.84 10.94 19.19
N GLY A 471 -16.90 10.46 19.84
CA GLY A 471 -16.99 10.44 21.31
C GLY A 471 -15.90 9.59 21.95
N ILE A 472 -15.64 8.41 21.41
CA ILE A 472 -14.58 7.50 21.86
C ILE A 472 -13.20 8.16 21.70
N MET A 473 -12.90 8.78 20.55
CA MET A 473 -11.65 9.49 20.34
C MET A 473 -11.45 10.65 21.33
N ARG A 474 -12.52 11.36 21.70
CA ARG A 474 -12.47 12.38 22.77
C ARG A 474 -12.16 11.74 24.14
N SER A 475 -12.75 10.58 24.44
CA SER A 475 -12.50 9.87 25.71
C SER A 475 -11.04 9.41 25.83
N PHE A 476 -10.43 8.95 24.74
CA PHE A 476 -9.00 8.63 24.72
C PHE A 476 -8.09 9.85 24.93
N ARG A 477 -8.57 11.07 24.71
CA ARG A 477 -7.85 12.32 25.02
C ARG A 477 -8.05 12.80 26.47
N GLY A 478 -8.81 12.06 27.26
CA GLY A 478 -8.92 12.26 28.71
C GLY A 478 -7.69 11.76 29.48
N GLU A 479 -7.73 11.85 30.79
CA GLU A 479 -6.66 11.33 31.65
C GLU A 479 -6.71 9.82 31.72
N ILE A 480 -5.76 9.14 31.08
CA ILE A 480 -5.57 7.68 31.12
C ILE A 480 -4.20 7.40 31.74
N ARG A 481 -4.18 6.66 32.83
CA ARG A 481 -2.96 6.42 33.61
C ARG A 481 -2.33 5.05 33.32
N GLU A 482 -3.11 4.08 32.88
CA GLU A 482 -2.67 2.72 32.60
C GLU A 482 -3.58 2.02 31.59
N PHE A 483 -3.06 0.94 31.00
CA PHE A 483 -3.82 -0.05 30.22
C PHE A 483 -3.42 -1.45 30.69
N GLY A 484 -4.40 -2.28 31.10
CA GLY A 484 -4.15 -3.64 31.59
C GLY A 484 -3.19 -3.70 32.78
N GLY A 485 -3.16 -2.67 33.64
CA GLY A 485 -2.24 -2.52 34.74
C GLY A 485 -0.81 -2.09 34.37
N ILE A 486 -0.57 -1.68 33.10
CA ILE A 486 0.72 -1.17 32.64
C ILE A 486 0.65 0.36 32.61
N PRO A 487 1.52 1.06 33.36
CA PRO A 487 1.49 2.52 33.46
C PRO A 487 1.76 3.20 32.11
N VAL A 488 1.00 4.27 31.82
CA VAL A 488 1.27 5.20 30.72
C VAL A 488 2.43 6.11 31.15
N THR A 489 3.51 6.12 30.37
CA THR A 489 4.71 6.92 30.59
C THR A 489 4.78 8.15 29.68
N GLY A 490 3.98 8.19 28.63
CA GLY A 490 3.90 9.32 27.70
C GLY A 490 2.68 9.20 26.79
N VAL A 491 2.24 10.36 26.28
CA VAL A 491 1.14 10.45 25.32
C VAL A 491 1.57 11.34 24.15
N GLN A 492 1.31 10.87 22.95
CA GLN A 492 1.54 11.60 21.70
C GLN A 492 0.19 11.78 21.00
N ASP A 493 -0.36 12.99 21.06
CA ASP A 493 -1.58 13.34 20.31
C ASP A 493 -1.19 14.07 19.01
N PHE A 494 -1.55 13.46 17.89
CA PHE A 494 -1.24 13.98 16.55
C PHE A 494 -2.32 14.91 16.00
N LEU A 495 -3.41 15.15 16.74
CA LEU A 495 -4.50 16.03 16.29
C LEU A 495 -4.03 17.45 15.98
N PRO A 496 -3.18 18.11 16.77
CA PRO A 496 -2.63 19.42 16.45
C PRO A 496 -1.45 19.40 15.46
N GLY A 497 -0.94 18.22 15.12
CA GLY A 497 0.37 18.00 14.52
C GLY A 497 1.45 17.86 15.59
N LEU A 498 2.39 16.94 15.38
CA LEU A 498 3.46 16.64 16.36
C LEU A 498 4.76 16.27 15.63
N ASN A 499 5.90 16.75 16.13
CA ASN A 499 7.24 16.43 15.61
C ASN A 499 7.41 16.64 14.10
N GLY A 500 6.83 17.71 13.55
CA GLY A 500 6.86 17.98 12.10
C GLY A 500 5.85 17.18 11.27
N LEU A 501 5.14 16.24 11.88
CA LEU A 501 4.09 15.48 11.21
C LEU A 501 2.80 16.29 11.08
N PRO A 502 2.03 16.12 10.00
CA PRO A 502 0.78 16.84 9.80
C PRO A 502 -0.29 16.45 10.83
N LYS A 503 -1.32 17.29 10.93
CA LYS A 503 -2.49 17.04 11.78
C LYS A 503 -3.16 15.72 11.39
N SER A 504 -3.42 14.88 12.39
CA SER A 504 -4.11 13.59 12.20
C SER A 504 -4.86 13.19 13.46
N ASP A 505 -6.05 12.66 13.32
CA ASP A 505 -6.85 12.18 14.45
C ASP A 505 -6.32 10.82 14.95
N VAL A 506 -5.12 10.85 15.53
CA VAL A 506 -4.41 9.69 16.07
C VAL A 506 -3.86 10.04 17.44
N ILE A 507 -3.92 9.09 18.37
CA ILE A 507 -3.29 9.19 19.68
C ILE A 507 -2.46 7.93 19.95
N LYS A 508 -1.21 8.11 20.40
CA LYS A 508 -0.31 7.02 20.82
C LYS A 508 0.02 7.17 22.29
N PHE A 509 -0.26 6.12 23.04
CA PHE A 509 0.16 5.96 24.44
C PHE A 509 1.44 5.14 24.48
N ILE A 510 2.46 5.70 25.10
CA ILE A 510 3.70 5.00 25.41
C ILE A 510 3.54 4.39 26.80
N LEU A 511 3.70 3.08 26.91
CA LEU A 511 3.54 2.34 28.14
C LEU A 511 4.90 1.91 28.68
N ALA A 512 4.97 1.61 29.97
CA ALA A 512 6.15 1.01 30.56
C ALA A 512 6.51 -0.33 29.88
N GLY A 513 7.78 -0.72 29.92
CA GLY A 513 8.25 -2.00 29.38
C GLY A 513 8.30 -2.08 27.85
N ASN A 514 8.49 -0.95 27.15
CA ASN A 514 8.48 -0.88 25.68
C ASN A 514 7.17 -1.34 25.03
N CYS A 515 6.05 -1.07 25.68
CA CYS A 515 4.72 -1.32 25.15
C CYS A 515 4.10 -0.01 24.63
N SER A 516 3.15 -0.11 23.72
CA SER A 516 2.38 1.05 23.25
C SER A 516 0.97 0.68 22.78
N VAL A 517 0.08 1.66 22.84
CA VAL A 517 -1.28 1.59 22.29
C VAL A 517 -1.49 2.77 21.38
N VAL A 518 -1.90 2.52 20.12
CA VAL A 518 -2.27 3.58 19.18
C VAL A 518 -3.73 3.43 18.82
N VAL A 519 -4.50 4.52 18.91
CA VAL A 519 -5.92 4.54 18.50
C VAL A 519 -6.13 5.58 17.41
N ARG A 520 -6.82 5.18 16.36
CA ARG A 520 -7.17 6.07 15.25
C ARG A 520 -8.43 5.64 14.51
N PRO A 521 -9.21 6.57 13.94
CA PRO A 521 -10.22 6.24 12.95
C PRO A 521 -9.57 5.70 11.66
N SER A 522 -10.25 4.78 10.99
CA SER A 522 -9.88 4.39 9.62
C SER A 522 -10.17 5.54 8.67
N GLY A 523 -9.26 5.84 7.74
CA GLY A 523 -9.45 6.87 6.72
C GLY A 523 -10.40 6.44 5.58
N THR A 524 -10.78 5.15 5.51
CA THR A 524 -11.51 4.58 4.38
C THR A 524 -12.77 3.80 4.76
N GLU A 525 -12.98 3.56 6.05
CA GLU A 525 -14.08 2.74 6.57
C GLU A 525 -14.58 3.34 7.89
N PRO A 526 -15.88 3.19 8.25
CA PRO A 526 -16.43 3.64 9.53
C PRO A 526 -15.95 2.72 10.67
N LYS A 527 -14.65 2.74 10.95
CA LYS A 527 -14.01 1.88 11.95
C LYS A 527 -13.00 2.66 12.78
N LEU A 528 -12.89 2.33 14.07
CA LEU A 528 -11.72 2.64 14.89
C LEU A 528 -10.78 1.46 14.88
N LYS A 529 -9.50 1.74 14.71
CA LYS A 529 -8.42 0.76 14.84
C LYS A 529 -7.60 1.06 16.08
N ALA A 530 -7.35 0.02 16.86
CA ALA A 530 -6.43 0.03 17.98
C ALA A 530 -5.26 -0.91 17.69
N TYR A 531 -4.05 -0.37 17.74
CA TYR A 531 -2.82 -1.12 17.53
C TYR A 531 -2.13 -1.29 18.89
N LEU A 532 -1.96 -2.52 19.30
CA LEU A 532 -1.30 -2.87 20.54
C LEU A 532 0.09 -3.44 20.23
N SER A 533 1.13 -2.79 20.74
CA SER A 533 2.51 -3.28 20.70
C SER A 533 2.92 -3.65 22.12
N VAL A 534 3.21 -4.92 22.32
CA VAL A 534 3.52 -5.48 23.65
C VAL A 534 4.89 -6.13 23.61
N SER A 535 5.75 -5.76 24.56
CA SER A 535 7.07 -6.37 24.73
C SER A 535 7.09 -7.18 26.03
N ALA A 536 7.49 -8.45 25.94
CA ALA A 536 7.51 -9.38 27.07
C ALA A 536 8.70 -10.36 26.93
N PRO A 537 9.04 -11.13 27.99
CA PRO A 537 10.12 -12.12 27.91
C PRO A 537 9.88 -13.23 26.88
N ASP A 538 8.62 -13.63 26.71
CA ASP A 538 8.22 -14.71 25.80
C ASP A 538 6.82 -14.48 25.24
N ARG A 539 6.43 -15.33 24.29
CA ARG A 539 5.13 -15.25 23.60
C ARG A 539 3.93 -15.42 24.55
N PRO A 540 3.87 -16.41 25.47
CA PRO A 540 2.74 -16.55 26.40
C PRO A 540 2.54 -15.30 27.27
N ALA A 541 3.63 -14.72 27.78
CA ALA A 541 3.57 -13.50 28.58
C ALA A 541 3.07 -12.29 27.76
N ALA A 542 3.50 -12.19 26.49
CA ALA A 542 3.04 -11.14 25.59
C ALA A 542 1.55 -11.28 25.25
N GLU A 543 1.07 -12.50 24.99
CA GLU A 543 -0.35 -12.78 24.71
C GLU A 543 -1.25 -12.47 25.91
N GLU A 544 -0.83 -12.82 27.11
CA GLU A 544 -1.57 -12.49 28.34
C GLU A 544 -1.61 -10.97 28.59
N MET A 545 -0.50 -10.29 28.39
CA MET A 545 -0.40 -8.85 28.54
C MET A 545 -1.28 -8.11 27.50
N GLU A 546 -1.23 -8.53 26.25
CA GLU A 546 -2.05 -7.99 25.16
C GLU A 546 -3.54 -8.14 25.48
N LYS A 547 -3.95 -9.32 25.94
CA LYS A 547 -5.33 -9.60 26.33
C LYS A 547 -5.81 -8.64 27.42
N ARG A 548 -5.02 -8.41 28.48
CA ARG A 548 -5.38 -7.46 29.55
C ARG A 548 -5.53 -6.03 29.03
N ILE A 549 -4.64 -5.59 28.14
CA ILE A 549 -4.74 -4.27 27.51
C ILE A 549 -6.01 -4.18 26.67
N ALA A 550 -6.30 -5.20 25.84
CA ALA A 550 -7.49 -5.23 24.99
C ALA A 550 -8.79 -5.20 25.83
N GLU A 551 -8.87 -5.97 26.92
CA GLU A 551 -10.01 -5.96 27.86
C GLU A 551 -10.23 -4.58 28.51
N ASP A 552 -9.16 -3.88 28.86
CA ASP A 552 -9.26 -2.51 29.39
C ASP A 552 -9.74 -1.52 28.33
N MET A 553 -9.27 -1.67 27.09
CA MET A 553 -9.69 -0.83 25.98
C MET A 553 -11.17 -1.01 25.63
N GLU A 554 -11.73 -2.21 25.73
CA GLU A 554 -13.14 -2.46 25.45
C GLU A 554 -14.08 -1.58 26.27
N LYS A 555 -13.67 -1.11 27.45
CA LYS A 555 -14.46 -0.17 28.28
C LYS A 555 -14.76 1.15 27.57
N PHE A 556 -13.90 1.58 26.64
CA PHE A 556 -14.08 2.80 25.84
C PHE A 556 -15.00 2.58 24.64
N PHE A 557 -15.16 1.35 24.17
CA PHE A 557 -15.95 1.02 22.98
C PHE A 557 -17.41 0.62 23.30
N ARG A 558 -17.71 0.36 24.57
CA ARG A 558 -19.10 0.10 25.06
C ARG A 558 -19.85 1.41 25.22
#